data_171e8de7ebea04950259b4c22ac12cec
#
_entry.id   171e8de7ebea04950259b4c22ac12cec
#
_cell.length_a   1.000
_cell.length_b   1.000
_cell.length_c   1.000
_cell.angle_alpha   90.00
_cell.angle_beta   90.00
_cell.angle_gamma   90.00
#
_symmetry.space_group_name_H-M   'P 1'
#
loop_
_entity.id
_entity.type
_entity.pdbx_description
1 polymer ?
#
loop_
_entity_poly.entity_id
_entity_poly.type
_entity_poly.pdbx_seq_one_letter_code
_entity_poly.pdbx_strand_id
1 'polypeptide(L)'
;MNECKGMESHLTEFSGLVSKNCIENTTVPHTAYILQVHKNPDQVNRFIDQIISEEQADVFVHIDKKTHNELCRKILNNPNVEVLDENIDVKWGDISQVDATILLLKKVLDKQKSYDFVCLRSGQDLLVKNGFRDFLLNNKNKIFMTATHIERSNSDVAFQNISWPKVARKQYNVFHPFRVFRRIIMRLYGWGFNIFPNPYKLPEEFSLYHGSSWFCIPLNIARYIIDFLERNEWYYDAFKNALCPDEWFFQTIIMNSEYKSQVVNNNLIYLRWDQTFKNRNHPITFTLEDINSIESSDQYFARKFDQNFDNSVIEYFINRIKI
;
A
#
# COMPACT_ATOMS: atom_id res chain seq x y z
N MET A 1 -64.27 3.33 -65.75
CA MET A 1 -63.85 4.69 -66.01
C MET A 1 -62.56 4.92 -65.29
N ASN A 2 -61.59 4.79 -66.02
CA ASN A 2 -60.35 5.58 -66.20
C ASN A 2 -59.42 5.51 -64.94
N GLU A 3 -58.44 4.84 -65.21
CA GLU A 3 -57.11 5.05 -65.83
C GLU A 3 -56.13 5.58 -64.84
N CYS A 4 -55.12 4.92 -64.66
CA CYS A 4 -53.90 4.66 -65.38
C CYS A 4 -52.70 5.36 -64.74
N LYS A 5 -51.68 4.56 -64.59
CA LYS A 5 -50.24 4.91 -64.81
C LYS A 5 -49.58 5.66 -63.68
N GLY A 6 -48.44 5.34 -63.25
CA GLY A 6 -47.40 4.44 -63.76
C GLY A 6 -46.03 4.85 -63.20
N MET A 7 -45.13 3.93 -63.32
CA MET A 7 -43.66 4.09 -63.33
C MET A 7 -42.99 4.30 -61.99
N GLU A 8 -42.32 3.27 -61.54
CA GLU A 8 -40.94 2.82 -61.79
C GLU A 8 -39.86 3.79 -61.35
N SER A 9 -39.00 3.15 -60.59
CA SER A 9 -37.55 3.32 -60.46
C SER A 9 -37.04 4.41 -59.51
N HIS A 10 -36.43 4.03 -58.44
CA HIS A 10 -34.97 3.95 -58.37
C HIS A 10 -34.53 3.25 -57.11
N LEU A 11 -33.91 2.10 -57.31
CA LEU A 11 -32.91 1.52 -56.45
C LEU A 11 -31.72 2.47 -56.37
N THR A 12 -31.33 2.85 -55.20
CA THR A 12 -29.90 3.07 -54.84
C THR A 12 -29.82 2.97 -53.30
N GLU A 13 -29.26 1.90 -52.86
CA GLU A 13 -28.03 1.83 -52.09
C GLU A 13 -27.80 2.98 -51.11
N PHE A 14 -27.95 2.70 -49.85
CA PHE A 14 -27.00 3.19 -48.85
C PHE A 14 -26.78 2.13 -47.77
N SER A 15 -25.92 1.19 -48.13
CA SER A 15 -25.09 0.49 -47.17
C SER A 15 -24.16 1.52 -46.52
N GLY A 16 -24.27 1.71 -45.25
CA GLY A 16 -23.44 2.67 -44.51
C GLY A 16 -23.67 2.56 -43.05
N LEU A 17 -23.73 1.36 -42.52
CA LEU A 17 -23.49 1.13 -41.12
C LEU A 17 -22.00 1.37 -40.85
N VAL A 18 -21.65 2.63 -40.68
CA VAL A 18 -20.40 2.99 -40.03
C VAL A 18 -20.58 2.54 -38.57
N SER A 19 -20.06 1.37 -38.27
CA SER A 19 -19.72 1.01 -36.93
C SER A 19 -18.78 2.12 -36.42
N LYS A 20 -19.31 3.06 -35.64
CA LYS A 20 -18.49 3.85 -34.74
C LYS A 20 -17.85 2.85 -33.78
N ASN A 21 -16.68 2.36 -34.15
CA ASN A 21 -15.72 1.87 -33.17
C ASN A 21 -15.53 3.04 -32.21
N CYS A 22 -16.21 2.96 -31.06
CA CYS A 22 -15.76 3.64 -29.86
C CYS A 22 -14.37 3.05 -29.59
N ILE A 23 -13.33 3.68 -30.13
CA ILE A 23 -12.01 3.59 -29.56
C ILE A 23 -12.22 4.18 -28.18
N GLU A 24 -12.49 3.35 -27.18
CA GLU A 24 -12.25 3.70 -25.80
C GLU A 24 -10.80 4.19 -25.80
N ASN A 25 -10.60 5.48 -25.63
CA ASN A 25 -9.30 6.02 -25.30
C ASN A 25 -8.91 5.35 -23.97
N THR A 26 -8.22 4.24 -24.07
CA THR A 26 -7.60 3.57 -22.94
C THR A 26 -6.47 4.47 -22.49
N THR A 27 -6.83 5.52 -21.74
CA THR A 27 -5.85 6.37 -21.08
C THR A 27 -5.05 5.50 -20.14
N VAL A 28 -3.75 5.53 -20.32
CA VAL A 28 -2.81 4.83 -19.44
C VAL A 28 -3.08 5.24 -18.00
N PRO A 29 -3.21 4.30 -17.05
CA PRO A 29 -3.50 4.63 -15.68
C PRO A 29 -2.37 5.49 -15.08
N HIS A 30 -2.76 6.60 -14.47
CA HIS A 30 -1.85 7.47 -13.77
C HIS A 30 -1.83 7.09 -12.30
N THR A 31 -0.67 6.69 -11.80
CA THR A 31 -0.53 6.17 -10.44
C THR A 31 0.19 7.17 -9.54
N ALA A 32 -0.35 7.44 -8.35
CA ALA A 32 0.35 8.13 -7.29
C ALA A 32 1.06 7.11 -6.39
N TYR A 33 2.39 7.12 -6.39
CA TYR A 33 3.15 6.36 -5.40
C TYR A 33 3.36 7.21 -4.16
N ILE A 34 3.04 6.66 -3.00
CA ILE A 34 3.29 7.26 -1.70
C ILE A 34 4.37 6.46 -0.99
N LEU A 35 5.51 7.09 -0.73
CA LEU A 35 6.71 6.43 -0.21
C LEU A 35 7.02 6.86 1.22
N GLN A 36 7.23 5.87 2.09
CA GLN A 36 7.81 6.10 3.42
C GLN A 36 9.30 5.81 3.39
N VAL A 37 10.11 6.84 3.66
CA VAL A 37 11.56 6.81 3.51
C VAL A 37 12.25 7.17 4.83
N HIS A 38 13.35 6.48 5.16
CA HIS A 38 14.14 6.78 6.36
C HIS A 38 15.67 6.59 6.19
N LYS A 39 16.12 6.10 5.03
CA LYS A 39 17.54 5.85 4.73
C LYS A 39 17.78 5.62 3.24
N ASN A 40 19.05 5.48 2.86
CA ASN A 40 19.52 5.06 1.53
C ASN A 40 18.94 5.88 0.37
N PRO A 41 19.18 7.21 0.31
CA PRO A 41 18.58 8.06 -0.71
C PRO A 41 18.91 7.63 -2.15
N ASP A 42 20.11 7.09 -2.40
CA ASP A 42 20.50 6.64 -3.74
C ASP A 42 19.65 5.45 -4.19
N GLN A 43 19.41 4.49 -3.31
CA GLN A 43 18.47 3.38 -3.59
C GLN A 43 17.05 3.88 -3.80
N VAL A 44 16.58 4.83 -2.98
CA VAL A 44 15.27 5.45 -3.13
C VAL A 44 15.15 6.13 -4.49
N ASN A 45 16.16 6.87 -4.93
CA ASN A 45 16.18 7.54 -6.23
C ASN A 45 16.10 6.56 -7.39
N ARG A 46 16.81 5.43 -7.31
CA ARG A 46 16.74 4.36 -8.32
C ARG A 46 15.32 3.77 -8.41
N PHE A 47 14.67 3.55 -7.29
CA PHE A 47 13.29 3.09 -7.28
C PHE A 47 12.33 4.15 -7.84
N ILE A 48 12.53 5.42 -7.48
CA ILE A 48 11.77 6.55 -8.04
C ILE A 48 11.95 6.62 -9.56
N ASP A 49 13.19 6.58 -10.07
CA ASP A 49 13.46 6.56 -11.51
C ASP A 49 12.75 5.41 -12.21
N GLN A 50 12.78 4.22 -11.61
CA GLN A 50 12.14 3.03 -12.15
C GLN A 50 10.63 3.22 -12.30
N ILE A 51 9.93 3.71 -11.27
CA ILE A 51 8.46 3.88 -11.31
C ILE A 51 8.02 5.08 -12.13
N ILE A 52 8.83 6.13 -12.24
CA ILE A 52 8.51 7.28 -13.10
C ILE A 52 8.65 6.91 -14.57
N SER A 53 9.73 6.22 -14.94
CA SER A 53 10.02 5.89 -16.34
C SER A 53 9.07 4.81 -16.86
N GLU A 54 8.81 3.77 -16.06
CA GLU A 54 7.98 2.63 -16.49
C GLU A 54 6.48 2.89 -16.34
N GLU A 55 6.06 3.56 -15.25
CA GLU A 55 4.67 3.55 -14.80
C GLU A 55 3.93 4.89 -15.00
N GLN A 56 4.55 5.90 -15.59
CA GLN A 56 3.96 7.25 -15.73
C GLN A 56 3.32 7.70 -14.41
N ALA A 57 4.12 7.75 -13.36
CA ALA A 57 3.66 7.96 -12.01
C ALA A 57 4.09 9.32 -11.45
N ASP A 58 3.34 9.81 -10.48
CA ASP A 58 3.81 10.82 -9.54
C ASP A 58 4.20 10.15 -8.23
N VAL A 59 5.21 10.70 -7.58
CA VAL A 59 5.78 10.14 -6.34
C VAL A 59 5.73 11.17 -5.23
N PHE A 60 5.08 10.82 -4.13
CA PHE A 60 5.00 11.61 -2.91
C PHE A 60 5.84 10.96 -1.83
N VAL A 61 6.84 11.67 -1.33
CA VAL A 61 7.84 11.10 -0.41
C VAL A 61 7.69 11.71 0.97
N HIS A 62 7.30 10.90 1.95
CA HIS A 62 7.42 11.23 3.36
C HIS A 62 8.77 10.70 3.86
N ILE A 63 9.60 11.60 4.41
CA ILE A 63 10.86 11.24 5.05
C ILE A 63 10.67 11.29 6.56
N ASP A 64 11.08 10.22 7.25
CA ASP A 64 11.07 10.18 8.73
C ASP A 64 11.75 11.42 9.31
N LYS A 65 11.10 12.06 10.27
CA LYS A 65 11.57 13.29 10.95
C LYS A 65 13.01 13.21 11.41
N LYS A 66 13.46 12.03 11.84
CA LYS A 66 14.84 11.83 12.35
C LYS A 66 15.91 12.01 11.28
N THR A 67 15.57 11.75 10.01
CA THR A 67 16.51 11.78 8.88
C THR A 67 16.11 12.81 7.83
N HIS A 68 15.02 13.54 8.02
CA HIS A 68 14.49 14.49 7.04
C HIS A 68 15.53 15.50 6.57
N ASN A 69 16.17 16.20 7.49
CA ASN A 69 17.16 17.25 7.16
C ASN A 69 18.36 16.71 6.37
N GLU A 70 18.69 15.45 6.56
CA GLU A 70 19.79 14.78 5.85
C GLU A 70 19.38 14.33 4.45
N LEU A 71 18.15 13.81 4.31
CA LEU A 71 17.73 13.10 3.10
C LEU A 71 16.94 13.98 2.12
N CYS A 72 16.22 14.99 2.58
CA CYS A 72 15.29 15.76 1.74
C CYS A 72 15.96 16.36 0.49
N ARG A 73 17.20 16.84 0.61
CA ARG A 73 17.98 17.41 -0.51
C ARG A 73 18.66 16.36 -1.39
N LYS A 74 18.65 15.08 -0.98
CA LYS A 74 19.27 13.96 -1.71
C LYS A 74 18.23 13.17 -2.54
N ILE A 75 16.95 13.42 -2.33
CA ILE A 75 15.89 12.83 -3.14
C ILE A 75 15.87 13.50 -4.52
N LEU A 76 15.59 12.69 -5.53
CA LEU A 76 15.57 13.09 -6.93
C LEU A 76 14.70 14.34 -7.14
N ASN A 77 15.30 15.38 -7.68
CA ASN A 77 14.58 16.58 -8.10
C ASN A 77 13.98 16.36 -9.50
N ASN A 78 12.70 16.04 -9.55
CA ASN A 78 11.98 15.75 -10.78
C ASN A 78 10.54 16.34 -10.66
N PRO A 79 9.93 16.88 -11.73
CA PRO A 79 8.57 17.42 -11.71
C PRO A 79 7.49 16.46 -11.19
N ASN A 80 7.73 15.15 -11.31
CA ASN A 80 6.82 14.10 -10.86
C ASN A 80 7.13 13.63 -9.42
N VAL A 81 8.08 14.26 -8.72
CA VAL A 81 8.48 13.90 -7.35
C VAL A 81 8.20 15.05 -6.42
N GLU A 82 7.46 14.80 -5.37
CA GLU A 82 7.22 15.75 -4.30
C GLU A 82 7.68 15.17 -2.96
N VAL A 83 8.70 15.80 -2.38
CA VAL A 83 9.11 15.51 -1.01
C VAL A 83 8.27 16.40 -0.08
N LEU A 84 7.57 15.78 0.88
CA LEU A 84 6.74 16.53 1.82
C LEU A 84 7.61 17.30 2.81
N ASP A 85 7.29 18.57 3.03
CA ASP A 85 7.90 19.40 4.08
C ASP A 85 7.47 18.92 5.47
N GLU A 86 6.19 18.52 5.59
CA GLU A 86 5.65 17.95 6.81
C GLU A 86 6.19 16.53 7.03
N ASN A 87 6.73 16.29 8.23
CA ASN A 87 7.38 15.04 8.57
C ASN A 87 6.98 14.55 9.96
N ILE A 88 6.83 13.23 10.08
CA ILE A 88 6.40 12.53 11.29
C ILE A 88 7.58 11.73 11.85
N ASP A 89 7.76 11.75 13.19
CA ASP A 89 8.69 10.87 13.90
C ASP A 89 8.13 9.46 13.94
N VAL A 90 8.37 8.69 12.87
CA VAL A 90 7.84 7.34 12.70
C VAL A 90 8.53 6.37 13.65
N LYS A 91 7.73 5.61 14.38
CA LYS A 91 8.19 4.54 15.30
C LYS A 91 7.58 3.21 14.88
N TRP A 92 8.43 2.21 14.80
CA TRP A 92 7.97 0.86 14.49
C TRP A 92 6.94 0.38 15.53
N GLY A 93 5.82 -0.16 15.05
CA GLY A 93 4.75 -0.68 15.90
C GLY A 93 3.89 0.38 16.58
N ASP A 94 4.04 1.66 16.21
CA ASP A 94 3.29 2.79 16.75
C ASP A 94 2.36 3.38 15.68
N ILE A 95 1.32 4.10 16.11
CA ILE A 95 0.33 4.74 15.22
C ILE A 95 0.97 5.72 14.23
N SER A 96 2.16 6.23 14.51
CA SER A 96 2.88 7.15 13.64
C SER A 96 3.19 6.61 12.23
N GLN A 97 3.15 5.29 12.01
CA GLN A 97 3.21 4.71 10.66
C GLN A 97 1.90 4.95 9.90
N VAL A 98 0.77 4.84 10.59
CA VAL A 98 -0.55 5.19 10.05
C VAL A 98 -0.64 6.69 9.76
N ASP A 99 -0.15 7.53 10.67
CA ASP A 99 -0.15 8.99 10.52
C ASP A 99 0.62 9.41 9.26
N ALA A 100 1.80 8.81 9.03
CA ALA A 100 2.58 9.07 7.82
C ALA A 100 1.84 8.66 6.54
N THR A 101 1.09 7.54 6.58
CA THR A 101 0.27 7.11 5.46
C THR A 101 -0.92 8.06 5.23
N ILE A 102 -1.62 8.47 6.28
CA ILE A 102 -2.74 9.42 6.21
C ILE A 102 -2.27 10.76 5.63
N LEU A 103 -1.12 11.27 6.09
CA LEU A 103 -0.51 12.50 5.58
C LEU A 103 -0.26 12.40 4.06
N LEU A 104 0.33 11.30 3.61
CA LEU A 104 0.59 11.04 2.20
C LEU A 104 -0.70 10.92 1.39
N LEU A 105 -1.72 10.22 1.89
CA LEU A 105 -3.02 10.11 1.22
C LEU A 105 -3.70 11.47 1.07
N LYS A 106 -3.72 12.30 2.11
CA LYS A 106 -4.26 13.66 2.05
C LYS A 106 -3.53 14.48 1.00
N LYS A 107 -2.20 14.39 0.95
CA LYS A 107 -1.40 15.12 -0.03
C LYS A 107 -1.71 14.74 -1.48
N VAL A 108 -1.94 13.46 -1.75
CA VAL A 108 -2.39 12.99 -3.07
C VAL A 108 -3.77 13.56 -3.41
N LEU A 109 -4.71 13.55 -2.45
CA LEU A 109 -6.07 14.03 -2.66
C LEU A 109 -6.17 15.56 -2.84
N ASP A 110 -5.23 16.31 -2.28
CA ASP A 110 -5.13 17.78 -2.42
C ASP A 110 -4.62 18.19 -3.82
N LYS A 111 -4.04 17.28 -4.59
CA LYS A 111 -3.61 17.59 -5.95
C LYS A 111 -4.82 17.71 -6.88
N GLN A 112 -4.76 18.72 -7.76
CA GLN A 112 -5.75 18.89 -8.83
C GLN A 112 -5.53 17.92 -10.01
N LYS A 113 -4.80 16.82 -9.77
CA LYS A 113 -4.45 15.81 -10.76
C LYS A 113 -5.27 14.56 -10.51
N SER A 114 -5.83 13.97 -11.56
CA SER A 114 -6.58 12.73 -11.45
C SER A 114 -5.60 11.55 -11.47
N TYR A 115 -5.70 10.72 -10.45
CA TYR A 115 -5.01 9.42 -10.37
C TYR A 115 -6.01 8.30 -10.45
N ASP A 116 -5.62 7.19 -11.07
CA ASP A 116 -6.42 5.97 -11.05
C ASP A 116 -6.13 5.16 -9.78
N PHE A 117 -4.87 5.12 -9.35
CA PHE A 117 -4.41 4.36 -8.19
C PHE A 117 -3.50 5.16 -7.28
N VAL A 118 -3.50 4.76 -6.01
CA VAL A 118 -2.54 5.16 -4.98
C VAL A 118 -1.84 3.90 -4.47
N CYS A 119 -0.50 3.85 -4.57
CA CYS A 119 0.31 2.71 -4.16
C CYS A 119 1.25 3.07 -3.01
N LEU A 120 1.02 2.50 -1.83
CA LEU A 120 1.91 2.65 -0.68
C LEU A 120 3.11 1.72 -0.78
N ARG A 121 4.31 2.30 -0.80
CA ARG A 121 5.60 1.59 -0.88
C ARG A 121 6.63 2.24 0.06
N SER A 122 7.81 1.65 0.13
CA SER A 122 8.91 2.19 0.92
C SER A 122 10.19 2.34 0.09
N GLY A 123 11.16 3.08 0.61
CA GLY A 123 12.48 3.19 0.00
C GLY A 123 13.31 1.89 -0.02
N GLN A 124 12.76 0.76 0.42
CA GLN A 124 13.40 -0.56 0.40
C GLN A 124 12.71 -1.56 -0.55
N ASP A 125 11.77 -1.07 -1.35
CA ASP A 125 11.07 -1.85 -2.37
C ASP A 125 11.70 -1.59 -3.74
N LEU A 126 11.53 -2.52 -4.68
CA LEU A 126 11.82 -2.34 -6.10
C LEU A 126 10.69 -2.94 -6.94
N LEU A 127 10.47 -2.39 -8.13
CA LEU A 127 9.70 -3.04 -9.18
C LEU A 127 10.58 -4.17 -9.76
N VAL A 128 10.06 -5.38 -9.79
CA VAL A 128 10.81 -6.58 -10.19
C VAL A 128 10.21 -7.30 -11.40
N LYS A 129 9.09 -6.78 -11.91
CA LYS A 129 8.36 -7.34 -13.05
C LYS A 129 7.78 -6.21 -13.89
N ASN A 130 7.93 -6.32 -15.21
CA ASN A 130 7.35 -5.39 -16.19
C ASN A 130 5.82 -5.54 -16.31
N GLY A 131 5.16 -4.53 -16.87
CA GLY A 131 3.73 -4.58 -17.19
C GLY A 131 2.81 -4.30 -16.02
N PHE A 132 3.29 -3.68 -14.95
CA PHE A 132 2.44 -3.33 -13.81
C PHE A 132 1.35 -2.33 -14.19
N ARG A 133 1.68 -1.36 -15.04
CA ARG A 133 0.73 -0.38 -15.57
C ARG A 133 -0.44 -1.04 -16.30
N ASP A 134 -0.14 -1.97 -17.22
CA ASP A 134 -1.17 -2.71 -17.96
C ASP A 134 -1.99 -3.61 -17.03
N PHE A 135 -1.37 -4.18 -16.03
CA PHE A 135 -2.06 -4.92 -14.98
C PHE A 135 -3.06 -4.02 -14.26
N LEU A 136 -2.69 -2.80 -13.86
CA LEU A 136 -3.59 -1.85 -13.20
C LEU A 136 -4.71 -1.42 -14.14
N LEU A 137 -4.42 -1.17 -15.42
CA LEU A 137 -5.42 -0.81 -16.43
C LEU A 137 -6.52 -1.87 -16.53
N ASN A 138 -6.14 -3.14 -16.50
CA ASN A 138 -7.07 -4.27 -16.55
C ASN A 138 -7.79 -4.54 -15.20
N ASN A 139 -7.43 -3.83 -14.13
CA ASN A 139 -7.94 -4.04 -12.77
C ASN A 139 -8.40 -2.75 -12.07
N LYS A 140 -8.93 -1.78 -12.81
CA LYS A 140 -9.25 -0.40 -12.34
C LYS A 140 -10.05 -0.31 -11.05
N ASN A 141 -10.93 -1.29 -10.76
CA ASN A 141 -11.80 -1.29 -9.59
C ASN A 141 -11.34 -2.28 -8.50
N LYS A 142 -10.12 -2.79 -8.59
CA LYS A 142 -9.60 -3.75 -7.61
C LYS A 142 -8.76 -3.07 -6.54
N ILE A 143 -8.89 -3.53 -5.33
CA ILE A 143 -8.13 -3.11 -4.16
C ILE A 143 -7.11 -4.20 -3.87
N PHE A 144 -5.83 -3.90 -4.04
CA PHE A 144 -4.76 -4.85 -3.79
C PHE A 144 -4.18 -4.61 -2.40
N MET A 145 -4.57 -5.46 -1.46
CA MET A 145 -4.07 -5.48 -0.09
C MET A 145 -4.28 -6.87 0.51
N THR A 146 -3.48 -7.25 1.49
CA THR A 146 -3.77 -8.46 2.27
C THR A 146 -4.71 -8.11 3.41
N ALA A 147 -5.74 -8.92 3.62
CA ALA A 147 -6.70 -8.74 4.71
C ALA A 147 -7.26 -10.10 5.14
N THR A 148 -6.90 -10.53 6.34
CA THR A 148 -7.38 -11.77 6.96
C THR A 148 -8.30 -11.43 8.12
N HIS A 149 -9.49 -12.00 8.13
CA HIS A 149 -10.43 -11.82 9.26
C HIS A 149 -9.85 -12.43 10.54
N ILE A 150 -9.93 -11.71 11.62
CA ILE A 150 -9.50 -12.16 12.94
C ILE A 150 -10.70 -12.30 13.85
N GLU A 151 -10.98 -13.52 14.25
CA GLU A 151 -12.02 -13.84 15.21
C GLU A 151 -11.78 -13.13 16.55
N ARG A 152 -12.83 -12.61 17.18
CA ARG A 152 -12.72 -11.93 18.49
C ARG A 152 -12.19 -12.85 19.60
N SER A 153 -12.32 -14.16 19.43
CA SER A 153 -11.76 -15.20 20.32
C SER A 153 -10.25 -15.40 20.14
N ASN A 154 -9.68 -14.91 19.03
CA ASN A 154 -8.24 -15.05 18.76
C ASN A 154 -7.43 -14.16 19.70
N SER A 155 -6.33 -14.68 20.26
CA SER A 155 -5.40 -13.93 21.09
C SER A 155 -4.77 -12.72 20.40
N ASP A 156 -4.72 -12.71 19.07
CA ASP A 156 -4.11 -11.62 18.29
C ASP A 156 -4.93 -10.32 18.35
N VAL A 157 -6.22 -10.38 18.74
CA VAL A 157 -7.00 -9.17 19.02
C VAL A 157 -6.39 -8.34 20.17
N ALA A 158 -5.48 -8.91 20.95
CA ALA A 158 -4.68 -8.19 21.95
C ALA A 158 -3.87 -7.03 21.36
N PHE A 159 -3.48 -7.10 20.07
CA PHE A 159 -2.79 -6.01 19.38
C PHE A 159 -3.59 -4.73 19.42
N GLN A 160 -4.91 -4.80 19.30
CA GLN A 160 -5.83 -3.66 19.33
C GLN A 160 -6.53 -3.50 20.70
N ASN A 161 -6.91 -4.57 21.37
CA ASN A 161 -7.67 -4.53 22.63
C ASN A 161 -6.86 -4.10 23.86
N ILE A 162 -5.54 -4.03 23.72
CA ILE A 162 -4.62 -3.54 24.76
C ILE A 162 -4.18 -2.12 24.42
N SER A 163 -4.22 -1.25 25.42
CA SER A 163 -3.55 0.06 25.36
C SER A 163 -2.06 -0.14 25.65
N TRP A 164 -1.30 -0.41 24.60
CA TRP A 164 0.13 -0.73 24.71
C TRP A 164 0.95 0.47 25.20
N PRO A 165 1.76 0.34 26.25
CA PRO A 165 2.68 1.39 26.65
C PRO A 165 3.64 1.77 25.51
N LYS A 166 4.00 3.05 25.40
CA LYS A 166 4.91 3.56 24.34
C LYS A 166 6.22 2.78 24.23
N VAL A 167 6.77 2.32 25.38
CA VAL A 167 7.98 1.50 25.41
C VAL A 167 7.78 0.13 24.78
N ALA A 168 6.58 -0.41 24.80
CA ALA A 168 6.29 -1.70 24.17
C ALA A 168 6.05 -1.60 22.65
N ARG A 169 5.78 -0.41 22.13
CA ARG A 169 5.51 -0.14 20.70
C ARG A 169 6.79 0.23 19.93
N LYS A 170 7.89 -0.49 20.19
CA LYS A 170 9.18 -0.31 19.53
C LYS A 170 9.75 -1.65 19.08
N GLN A 171 10.59 -1.61 18.06
CA GLN A 171 11.35 -2.78 17.64
C GLN A 171 12.45 -3.09 18.65
N TYR A 172 12.56 -4.34 19.05
CA TYR A 172 13.57 -4.81 20.00
C TYR A 172 14.12 -6.18 19.61
N ASN A 173 15.36 -6.44 19.96
CA ASN A 173 15.95 -7.76 19.85
C ASN A 173 15.20 -8.79 20.71
N VAL A 174 15.30 -10.07 20.36
CA VAL A 174 14.51 -11.18 20.96
C VAL A 174 14.58 -11.23 22.48
N PHE A 175 15.76 -10.95 23.06
CA PHE A 175 16.00 -11.01 24.50
C PHE A 175 15.83 -9.68 25.23
N HIS A 176 15.44 -8.63 24.53
CA HIS A 176 15.26 -7.32 25.14
C HIS A 176 14.13 -7.34 26.19
N PRO A 177 14.29 -6.76 27.41
CA PRO A 177 13.31 -6.81 28.47
C PRO A 177 11.90 -6.37 28.03
N PHE A 178 11.77 -5.30 27.23
CA PHE A 178 10.48 -4.83 26.74
C PHE A 178 9.84 -5.77 25.71
N ARG A 179 10.62 -6.57 24.98
CA ARG A 179 10.05 -7.63 24.13
C ARG A 179 9.57 -8.82 24.97
N VAL A 180 10.28 -9.15 26.02
CA VAL A 180 9.82 -10.14 27.01
C VAL A 180 8.55 -9.66 27.69
N PHE A 181 8.51 -8.40 28.11
CA PHE A 181 7.33 -7.77 28.71
C PHE A 181 6.10 -7.85 27.79
N ARG A 182 6.24 -7.56 26.46
CA ARG A 182 5.15 -7.77 25.49
C ARG A 182 4.64 -9.21 25.47
N ARG A 183 5.55 -10.19 25.49
CA ARG A 183 5.17 -11.61 25.51
C ARG A 183 4.40 -11.98 26.76
N ILE A 184 4.80 -11.44 27.92
CA ILE A 184 4.08 -11.65 29.18
C ILE A 184 2.68 -11.07 29.09
N ILE A 185 2.53 -9.82 28.61
CA ILE A 185 1.22 -9.18 28.41
C ILE A 185 0.34 -10.02 27.50
N MET A 186 0.86 -10.45 26.33
CA MET A 186 0.12 -11.30 25.39
C MET A 186 -0.31 -12.62 26.02
N ARG A 187 0.55 -13.24 26.84
CA ARG A 187 0.23 -14.50 27.54
C ARG A 187 -0.85 -14.31 28.59
N LEU A 188 -0.77 -13.23 29.37
CA LEU A 188 -1.80 -12.87 30.34
C LEU A 188 -3.15 -12.61 29.66
N TYR A 189 -3.13 -11.90 28.53
CA TYR A 189 -4.33 -11.66 27.74
C TYR A 189 -4.94 -12.99 27.24
N GLY A 190 -4.12 -13.92 26.74
CA GLY A 190 -4.57 -15.25 26.34
C GLY A 190 -5.16 -16.09 27.50
N TRP A 191 -4.83 -15.79 28.74
CA TRP A 191 -5.45 -16.37 29.95
C TRP A 191 -6.68 -15.60 30.45
N GLY A 192 -7.12 -14.56 29.70
CA GLY A 192 -8.28 -13.73 30.06
C GLY A 192 -7.95 -12.50 30.93
N PHE A 193 -6.67 -12.25 31.23
CA PHE A 193 -6.25 -11.09 32.04
C PHE A 193 -5.78 -9.93 31.13
N ASN A 194 -6.65 -8.96 30.90
CA ASN A 194 -6.25 -7.72 30.22
C ASN A 194 -5.82 -6.67 31.26
N ILE A 195 -4.50 -6.52 31.45
CA ILE A 195 -3.93 -5.59 32.45
C ILE A 195 -3.85 -4.13 31.98
N PHE A 196 -3.97 -3.89 30.69
CA PHE A 196 -4.00 -2.56 30.08
C PHE A 196 -5.15 -2.48 29.05
N PRO A 197 -6.41 -2.52 29.49
CA PRO A 197 -7.53 -2.51 28.56
C PRO A 197 -7.56 -1.22 27.74
N ASN A 198 -7.78 -1.37 26.42
CA ASN A 198 -8.00 -0.22 25.58
C ASN A 198 -9.38 0.39 25.92
N PRO A 199 -9.45 1.67 26.33
CA PRO A 199 -10.72 2.32 26.65
C PRO A 199 -11.59 2.54 25.41
N TYR A 200 -10.97 2.60 24.23
CA TYR A 200 -11.65 2.81 22.94
C TYR A 200 -11.84 1.47 22.24
N LYS A 201 -13.05 0.95 22.28
CA LYS A 201 -13.39 -0.33 21.66
C LYS A 201 -13.97 -0.09 20.28
N LEU A 202 -13.67 -1.00 19.35
CA LEU A 202 -14.41 -1.07 18.10
C LEU A 202 -15.85 -1.50 18.37
N PRO A 203 -16.86 -0.92 17.69
CA PRO A 203 -18.24 -1.37 17.75
C PRO A 203 -18.38 -2.87 17.47
N GLU A 204 -19.42 -3.50 17.99
CA GLU A 204 -19.60 -4.96 17.87
C GLU A 204 -19.79 -5.40 16.42
N GLU A 205 -20.40 -4.56 15.59
CA GLU A 205 -20.60 -4.76 14.17
C GLU A 205 -19.31 -4.71 13.35
N PHE A 206 -18.24 -4.11 13.88
CA PHE A 206 -16.95 -4.06 13.20
C PHE A 206 -16.18 -5.36 13.39
N SER A 207 -15.90 -6.04 12.28
CA SER A 207 -14.96 -7.17 12.25
C SER A 207 -13.52 -6.65 12.13
N LEU A 208 -12.60 -7.28 12.85
CA LEU A 208 -11.18 -6.93 12.83
C LEU A 208 -10.46 -7.70 11.72
N TYR A 209 -9.63 -7.00 10.96
CA TYR A 209 -8.84 -7.59 9.87
C TYR A 209 -7.36 -7.24 10.03
N HIS A 210 -6.51 -8.24 9.81
CA HIS A 210 -5.06 -8.12 9.85
C HIS A 210 -4.46 -8.37 8.46
N GLY A 211 -3.43 -7.62 8.10
CA GLY A 211 -2.73 -7.81 6.83
C GLY A 211 -1.40 -7.05 6.80
N SER A 212 -0.81 -6.99 5.65
CA SER A 212 0.39 -6.20 5.41
C SER A 212 0.05 -4.71 5.32
N SER A 213 0.92 -3.83 5.81
CA SER A 213 0.76 -2.37 5.71
C SER A 213 0.67 -1.86 4.26
N TRP A 214 1.20 -2.62 3.31
CA TRP A 214 1.34 -2.21 1.91
C TRP A 214 0.09 -2.49 1.10
N PHE A 215 -0.27 -1.55 0.25
CA PHE A 215 -1.44 -1.65 -0.62
C PHE A 215 -1.24 -0.93 -1.96
N CYS A 216 -2.08 -1.26 -2.94
CA CYS A 216 -2.35 -0.47 -4.12
C CYS A 216 -3.87 -0.40 -4.30
N ILE A 217 -4.44 0.80 -4.20
CA ILE A 217 -5.88 1.04 -4.12
C ILE A 217 -6.31 2.10 -5.13
N PRO A 218 -7.53 2.03 -5.68
CA PRO A 218 -8.11 3.11 -6.47
C PRO A 218 -8.20 4.43 -5.68
N LEU A 219 -8.12 5.57 -6.37
CA LEU A 219 -8.16 6.90 -5.74
C LEU A 219 -9.46 7.14 -4.93
N ASN A 220 -10.58 6.65 -5.42
CA ASN A 220 -11.86 6.76 -4.70
C ASN A 220 -11.84 6.03 -3.34
N ILE A 221 -11.08 4.95 -3.23
CA ILE A 221 -10.89 4.23 -1.96
C ILE A 221 -9.99 5.04 -1.02
N ALA A 222 -8.93 5.67 -1.53
CA ALA A 222 -8.12 6.59 -0.75
C ALA A 222 -8.98 7.74 -0.18
N ARG A 223 -9.86 8.33 -1.00
CA ARG A 223 -10.82 9.35 -0.56
C ARG A 223 -11.77 8.81 0.49
N TYR A 224 -12.36 7.64 0.25
CA TYR A 224 -13.24 6.99 1.23
C TYR A 224 -12.57 6.82 2.60
N ILE A 225 -11.31 6.38 2.63
CA ILE A 225 -10.55 6.23 3.89
C ILE A 225 -10.46 7.57 4.63
N ILE A 226 -10.09 8.64 3.94
CA ILE A 226 -9.96 9.97 4.56
C ILE A 226 -11.33 10.49 5.04
N ASP A 227 -12.35 10.42 4.20
CA ASP A 227 -13.72 10.83 4.55
C ASP A 227 -14.28 10.03 5.74
N PHE A 228 -13.96 8.73 5.80
CA PHE A 228 -14.36 7.87 6.92
C PHE A 228 -13.70 8.34 8.22
N LEU A 229 -12.41 8.62 8.19
CA LEU A 229 -11.65 9.07 9.37
C LEU A 229 -12.13 10.43 9.87
N GLU A 230 -12.48 11.35 8.97
CA GLU A 230 -13.00 12.67 9.33
C GLU A 230 -14.37 12.60 10.00
N ARG A 231 -15.20 11.63 9.64
CA ARG A 231 -16.52 11.42 10.24
C ARG A 231 -16.51 10.53 11.48
N ASN A 232 -15.43 9.80 11.72
CA ASN A 232 -15.33 8.75 12.74
C ASN A 232 -14.04 8.86 13.56
N GLU A 233 -13.87 9.97 14.29
CA GLU A 233 -12.68 10.20 15.13
C GLU A 233 -12.44 9.06 16.14
N TRP A 234 -13.54 8.43 16.63
CA TRP A 234 -13.47 7.29 17.53
C TRP A 234 -12.64 6.13 16.97
N TYR A 235 -12.61 5.98 15.64
CA TYR A 235 -11.87 4.90 14.99
C TYR A 235 -10.36 5.07 15.17
N TYR A 236 -9.86 6.27 14.94
CA TYR A 236 -8.45 6.57 15.18
C TYR A 236 -8.09 6.32 16.65
N ASP A 237 -8.94 6.75 17.57
CA ASP A 237 -8.76 6.56 19.01
C ASP A 237 -8.68 5.07 19.40
N ALA A 238 -9.44 4.20 18.72
CA ALA A 238 -9.40 2.77 18.96
C ALA A 238 -8.03 2.14 18.61
N PHE A 239 -7.24 2.77 17.74
CA PHE A 239 -5.94 2.26 17.29
C PHE A 239 -4.73 3.05 17.81
N LYS A 240 -4.90 4.26 18.34
CA LYS A 240 -3.78 5.14 18.73
C LYS A 240 -2.79 4.52 19.71
N ASN A 241 -3.22 3.56 20.51
CA ASN A 241 -2.40 2.82 21.45
C ASN A 241 -2.25 1.33 21.11
N ALA A 242 -2.69 0.93 19.93
CA ALA A 242 -2.51 -0.44 19.42
C ALA A 242 -1.04 -0.77 19.16
N LEU A 243 -0.71 -2.03 19.05
CA LEU A 243 0.59 -2.50 18.61
C LEU A 243 0.54 -2.83 17.13
N CYS A 244 1.48 -2.30 16.34
CA CYS A 244 1.53 -2.44 14.88
C CYS A 244 0.18 -2.08 14.22
N PRO A 245 -0.41 -0.89 14.50
CA PRO A 245 -1.72 -0.54 13.97
C PRO A 245 -1.76 -0.45 12.44
N ASP A 246 -0.66 -0.20 11.77
CA ASP A 246 -0.51 -0.16 10.32
C ASP A 246 -0.86 -1.49 9.62
N GLU A 247 -0.80 -2.61 10.35
CA GLU A 247 -1.18 -3.94 9.87
C GLU A 247 -2.68 -4.27 10.09
N TRP A 248 -3.46 -3.33 10.68
CA TRP A 248 -4.86 -3.53 11.05
C TRP A 248 -5.78 -2.41 10.57
N PHE A 249 -5.27 -1.19 10.56
CA PHE A 249 -6.04 0.04 10.46
C PHE A 249 -6.79 0.16 9.13
N PHE A 250 -6.07 0.15 8.02
CA PHE A 250 -6.65 0.31 6.69
C PHE A 250 -7.44 -0.92 6.26
N GLN A 251 -6.96 -2.10 6.62
CA GLN A 251 -7.64 -3.38 6.38
C GLN A 251 -9.02 -3.40 7.01
N THR A 252 -9.11 -3.00 8.28
CA THR A 252 -10.37 -2.99 9.02
C THR A 252 -11.35 -1.96 8.46
N ILE A 253 -10.91 -0.77 8.05
CA ILE A 253 -11.78 0.22 7.38
C ILE A 253 -12.40 -0.37 6.09
N ILE A 254 -11.54 -0.87 5.20
CA ILE A 254 -11.97 -1.31 3.87
C ILE A 254 -12.86 -2.55 3.96
N MET A 255 -12.48 -3.51 4.80
CA MET A 255 -13.20 -4.78 4.94
C MET A 255 -14.54 -4.66 5.68
N ASN A 256 -14.80 -3.55 6.36
CA ASN A 256 -16.12 -3.22 6.94
C ASN A 256 -16.91 -2.21 6.09
N SER A 257 -16.50 -1.98 4.84
CA SER A 257 -17.18 -1.08 3.90
C SER A 257 -17.87 -1.84 2.77
N GLU A 258 -18.63 -1.13 1.97
CA GLU A 258 -19.21 -1.62 0.71
C GLU A 258 -18.16 -2.08 -0.31
N TYR A 259 -16.92 -1.62 -0.18
CA TYR A 259 -15.80 -1.95 -1.08
C TYR A 259 -15.14 -3.31 -0.79
N LYS A 260 -15.57 -4.02 0.26
CA LYS A 260 -15.02 -5.33 0.65
C LYS A 260 -14.92 -6.33 -0.52
N SER A 261 -15.93 -6.35 -1.39
CA SER A 261 -15.99 -7.27 -2.54
C SER A 261 -14.96 -6.95 -3.64
N GLN A 262 -14.37 -5.76 -3.63
CA GLN A 262 -13.33 -5.34 -4.58
C GLN A 262 -11.92 -5.75 -4.12
N VAL A 263 -11.76 -6.23 -2.88
CA VAL A 263 -10.46 -6.59 -2.32
C VAL A 263 -9.95 -7.88 -2.94
N VAL A 264 -8.77 -7.78 -3.54
CA VAL A 264 -7.93 -8.91 -3.92
C VAL A 264 -6.92 -9.12 -2.80
N ASN A 265 -6.97 -10.27 -2.14
CA ASN A 265 -6.11 -10.57 -0.99
C ASN A 265 -4.64 -10.80 -1.41
N ASN A 266 -4.06 -9.80 -2.05
CA ASN A 266 -2.69 -9.75 -2.52
C ASN A 266 -2.21 -8.29 -2.54
N ASN A 267 -1.09 -7.97 -1.89
CA ASN A 267 -0.52 -6.63 -1.88
C ASN A 267 0.52 -6.37 -2.97
N LEU A 268 0.69 -7.33 -3.89
CA LEU A 268 1.58 -7.29 -5.05
C LEU A 268 3.08 -7.23 -4.71
N ILE A 269 3.45 -7.60 -3.48
CA ILE A 269 4.83 -7.57 -3.02
C ILE A 269 5.30 -8.99 -2.67
N TYR A 270 6.40 -9.41 -3.29
CA TYR A 270 7.14 -10.59 -2.86
C TYR A 270 8.00 -10.24 -1.64
N LEU A 271 7.82 -10.99 -0.57
CA LEU A 271 8.67 -10.93 0.60
C LEU A 271 8.90 -12.34 1.16
N ARG A 272 10.06 -12.54 1.76
CA ARG A 272 10.40 -13.77 2.46
C ARG A 272 10.77 -13.48 3.90
N TRP A 273 10.17 -14.22 4.83
CA TRP A 273 10.44 -14.07 6.25
C TRP A 273 11.67 -14.85 6.66
N ASP A 274 12.49 -14.27 7.53
CA ASP A 274 13.61 -14.96 8.14
C ASP A 274 13.10 -16.12 9.01
N GLN A 275 13.64 -17.31 8.79
CA GLN A 275 13.26 -18.50 9.55
C GLN A 275 14.10 -18.68 10.82
N THR A 276 15.12 -17.86 11.03
CA THR A 276 15.96 -17.94 12.22
C THR A 276 15.20 -17.48 13.47
N PHE A 277 15.49 -18.10 14.61
CA PHE A 277 14.85 -17.74 15.88
C PHE A 277 15.02 -16.26 16.23
N LYS A 278 16.14 -15.65 15.87
CA LYS A 278 16.45 -14.24 16.16
C LYS A 278 15.61 -13.29 15.32
N ASN A 279 15.38 -13.59 14.05
CA ASN A 279 14.84 -12.67 13.06
C ASN A 279 13.52 -13.11 12.44
N ARG A 280 12.90 -14.20 12.90
CA ARG A 280 11.70 -14.80 12.29
C ARG A 280 10.51 -13.84 12.06
N ASN A 281 10.54 -12.66 12.66
CA ASN A 281 9.53 -11.63 12.48
C ASN A 281 10.02 -10.47 11.60
N HIS A 282 11.10 -10.69 10.83
CA HIS A 282 11.63 -9.71 9.90
C HIS A 282 11.70 -10.29 8.50
N PRO A 283 11.31 -9.53 7.48
CA PRO A 283 11.64 -9.89 6.12
C PRO A 283 13.15 -9.95 5.94
N ILE A 284 13.64 -10.95 5.19
CA ILE A 284 15.06 -10.99 4.83
C ILE A 284 15.41 -9.82 3.91
N THR A 285 16.69 -9.44 3.92
CA THR A 285 17.24 -8.57 2.87
C THR A 285 17.73 -9.47 1.74
N PHE A 286 17.25 -9.21 0.52
CA PHE A 286 17.56 -10.02 -0.66
C PHE A 286 18.99 -9.85 -1.14
N THR A 287 19.52 -10.91 -1.74
CA THR A 287 20.81 -11.00 -2.39
C THR A 287 20.67 -11.54 -3.81
N LEU A 288 21.78 -11.63 -4.56
CA LEU A 288 21.76 -12.26 -5.90
C LEU A 288 21.21 -13.69 -5.89
N GLU A 289 21.36 -14.42 -4.80
CA GLU A 289 20.84 -15.78 -4.67
C GLU A 289 19.32 -15.86 -4.69
N ASP A 290 18.64 -14.74 -4.39
CA ASP A 290 17.19 -14.66 -4.31
C ASP A 290 16.51 -14.36 -5.65
N ILE A 291 17.27 -14.02 -6.70
CA ILE A 291 16.75 -13.60 -8.00
C ILE A 291 15.75 -14.60 -8.55
N ASN A 292 16.10 -15.88 -8.61
CA ASN A 292 15.23 -16.92 -9.17
C ASN A 292 13.89 -17.01 -8.42
N SER A 293 13.90 -16.88 -7.10
CA SER A 293 12.68 -16.94 -6.29
C SER A 293 11.82 -15.66 -6.44
N ILE A 294 12.43 -14.50 -6.63
CA ILE A 294 11.73 -13.26 -6.91
C ILE A 294 11.08 -13.32 -8.31
N GLU A 295 11.83 -13.73 -9.35
CA GLU A 295 11.34 -13.80 -10.72
C GLU A 295 10.25 -14.85 -10.93
N SER A 296 10.33 -15.96 -10.20
CA SER A 296 9.30 -17.00 -10.24
C SER A 296 8.01 -16.63 -9.49
N SER A 297 8.02 -15.51 -8.76
CA SER A 297 6.83 -15.02 -8.09
C SER A 297 5.91 -14.27 -9.07
N ASP A 298 4.61 -14.29 -8.80
CA ASP A 298 3.64 -13.50 -9.58
C ASP A 298 3.53 -12.04 -9.11
N GLN A 299 4.46 -11.59 -8.26
CA GLN A 299 4.43 -10.26 -7.69
C GLN A 299 5.16 -9.24 -8.55
N TYR A 300 4.67 -8.00 -8.54
CA TYR A 300 5.28 -6.90 -9.29
C TYR A 300 6.40 -6.20 -8.51
N PHE A 301 6.31 -6.20 -7.20
CA PHE A 301 7.30 -5.60 -6.32
C PHE A 301 7.94 -6.66 -5.44
N ALA A 302 9.13 -6.38 -4.96
CA ALA A 302 9.77 -7.18 -3.93
C ALA A 302 10.37 -6.32 -2.82
N ARG A 303 10.48 -6.91 -1.64
CA ARG A 303 11.16 -6.33 -0.48
C ARG A 303 11.75 -7.43 0.40
N LYS A 304 12.88 -7.23 0.99
CA LYS A 304 13.52 -5.98 1.32
C LYS A 304 14.86 -5.88 0.60
N PHE A 305 15.12 -4.76 -0.03
CA PHE A 305 16.42 -4.46 -0.61
C PHE A 305 17.19 -3.47 0.28
N ASP A 306 18.51 -3.60 0.32
CA ASP A 306 19.40 -2.66 1.01
C ASP A 306 20.74 -2.61 0.28
N GLN A 307 21.06 -1.45 -0.32
CA GLN A 307 22.28 -1.25 -1.11
C GLN A 307 23.57 -1.48 -0.32
N ASN A 308 23.50 -1.29 1.01
CA ASN A 308 24.67 -1.53 1.88
C ASN A 308 24.83 -3.01 2.23
N PHE A 309 23.85 -3.86 1.92
CA PHE A 309 23.90 -5.30 2.13
C PHE A 309 24.30 -6.04 0.84
N ASP A 310 23.55 -5.83 -0.24
CA ASP A 310 23.86 -6.33 -1.58
C ASP A 310 23.31 -5.36 -2.64
N ASN A 311 24.23 -4.59 -3.25
CA ASN A 311 23.86 -3.66 -4.32
C ASN A 311 23.69 -4.38 -5.65
N SER A 312 24.27 -5.57 -5.83
CA SER A 312 24.25 -6.27 -7.11
C SER A 312 22.86 -6.77 -7.47
N VAL A 313 22.06 -7.22 -6.49
CA VAL A 313 20.67 -7.60 -6.72
C VAL A 313 19.79 -6.40 -7.10
N ILE A 314 20.09 -5.22 -6.56
CA ILE A 314 19.42 -3.97 -6.93
C ILE A 314 19.74 -3.62 -8.38
N GLU A 315 21.03 -3.61 -8.77
CA GLU A 315 21.47 -3.37 -10.15
C GLU A 315 20.82 -4.34 -11.13
N TYR A 316 20.70 -5.61 -10.74
CA TYR A 316 20.05 -6.61 -11.58
C TYR A 316 18.62 -6.19 -11.94
N PHE A 317 17.77 -5.86 -10.96
CA PHE A 317 16.37 -5.50 -11.22
C PHE A 317 16.22 -4.12 -11.87
N ILE A 318 17.04 -3.13 -11.50
CA ILE A 318 17.06 -1.83 -12.19
C ILE A 318 17.42 -1.97 -13.66
N ASN A 319 18.37 -2.84 -14.02
CA ASN A 319 18.75 -3.07 -15.41
C ASN A 319 17.76 -3.92 -16.19
N ARG A 320 17.05 -4.83 -15.52
CA ARG A 320 16.08 -5.74 -16.13
C ARG A 320 14.74 -5.05 -16.42
N ILE A 321 14.30 -4.18 -15.53
CA ILE A 321 13.07 -3.39 -15.67
C ILE A 321 13.44 -2.09 -16.38
N LYS A 322 13.78 -2.19 -17.66
CA LYS A 322 14.01 -1.06 -18.55
C LYS A 322 13.02 -1.10 -19.68
N ILE A 323 12.60 0.10 -20.11
CA ILE A 323 11.84 0.34 -21.32
C ILE A 323 12.69 -0.03 -22.55
#